data_89f8beefa5cc5ea1e5fc62c242ff7245
#
_entry.id   89f8beefa5cc5ea1e5fc62c242ff7245
#
_cell.length_a   1.000
_cell.length_b   1.000
_cell.length_c   1.000
_cell.angle_alpha   90.00
_cell.angle_beta   90.00
_cell.angle_gamma   90.00
#
_symmetry.space_group_name_H-M   'P 1'
#
loop_
_entity.id
_entity.type
_entity.pdbx_description
1 polymer ?
#
loop_
_entity_poly.entity_id
_entity_poly.type
_entity_poly.pdbx_seq_one_letter_code
_entity_poly.pdbx_strand_id
1 'polypeptide(L)'
;MGMEVLLNRIIREVIFWMAWIIIPLILEVIPAFGGFFILLKKNFSLKGKAIPQTDSEITLIIPVYNSAETLRDCIASVYNSNYPVHMIDILLVNNGSTDNSYEIYEGCRDEFKDLPMAWLNAGQGKSKALNLALYNSHGKYIVHIDSDGKLHPDALRNIVVRFEQQPGVHCLTGVILTDMKAIEATKSFVMKLIRRCEFFEYCQSFLAGRNFESEFNSIYTLSGAFSAFRKSAILKSQLYNTATVSEDTQVTFQMRRLQKKGISLCENAFFYVNPVESCNKLYTQRQRWQRGEIEVSHMFLQEELAVAKGFMSNFMVRTLIFDHTFAFPRMIWYFALIFLVFLNYPISLVLSSIGIIYLLYS
;
A
#
# COMPACT_ATOMS: atom_id res chain seq x y z
N MET A 1 -7.15 -44.65 -37.58
CA MET A 1 -6.89 -44.79 -36.12
C MET A 1 -5.62 -44.11 -35.62
N GLY A 2 -4.47 -44.21 -36.32
CA GLY A 2 -3.21 -43.56 -35.87
C GLY A 2 -3.20 -42.04 -35.95
N MET A 3 -3.74 -41.44 -37.00
CA MET A 3 -3.74 -39.99 -37.21
C MET A 3 -4.63 -39.24 -36.23
N GLU A 4 -5.83 -39.75 -35.93
CA GLU A 4 -6.75 -39.16 -34.94
C GLU A 4 -6.19 -39.24 -33.51
N VAL A 5 -5.57 -40.36 -33.15
CA VAL A 5 -4.92 -40.50 -31.84
C VAL A 5 -3.76 -39.55 -31.68
N LEU A 6 -2.95 -39.37 -32.73
CA LEU A 6 -1.84 -38.42 -32.75
C LEU A 6 -2.35 -36.98 -32.65
N LEU A 7 -3.36 -36.63 -33.42
CA LEU A 7 -3.97 -35.29 -33.40
C LEU A 7 -4.57 -34.95 -32.02
N ASN A 8 -5.33 -35.86 -31.43
CA ASN A 8 -5.90 -35.67 -30.10
C ASN A 8 -4.83 -35.55 -29.02
N ARG A 9 -3.72 -36.27 -29.13
CA ARG A 9 -2.59 -36.12 -28.22
C ARG A 9 -1.94 -34.74 -28.35
N ILE A 10 -1.67 -34.29 -29.57
CA ILE A 10 -1.11 -32.95 -29.83
C ILE A 10 -2.02 -31.84 -29.29
N ILE A 11 -3.32 -31.92 -29.58
CA ILE A 11 -4.30 -30.94 -29.07
C ILE A 11 -4.31 -30.91 -27.53
N ARG A 12 -4.29 -32.06 -26.89
CA ARG A 12 -4.28 -32.17 -25.43
C ARG A 12 -3.00 -31.56 -24.83
N GLU A 13 -1.86 -31.79 -25.42
CA GLU A 13 -0.58 -31.20 -25.00
C GLU A 13 -0.58 -29.69 -25.20
N VAL A 14 -1.02 -29.19 -26.34
CA VAL A 14 -1.11 -27.75 -26.62
C VAL A 14 -2.06 -27.04 -25.66
N ILE A 15 -3.24 -27.62 -25.40
CA ILE A 15 -4.20 -27.05 -24.42
C ILE A 15 -3.60 -27.04 -23.04
N PHE A 16 -2.89 -28.11 -22.63
CA PHE A 16 -2.22 -28.14 -21.34
C PHE A 16 -1.20 -27.00 -21.19
N TRP A 17 -0.28 -26.89 -22.15
CA TRP A 17 0.76 -25.85 -22.09
C TRP A 17 0.20 -24.42 -22.20
N MET A 18 -0.82 -24.22 -23.02
CA MET A 18 -1.52 -22.93 -23.08
C MET A 18 -2.12 -22.56 -21.72
N ALA A 19 -2.82 -23.48 -21.09
CA ALA A 19 -3.52 -23.20 -19.84
C ALA A 19 -2.55 -22.92 -18.68
N TRP A 20 -1.46 -23.69 -18.56
CA TRP A 20 -0.63 -23.67 -17.36
C TRP A 20 0.64 -22.84 -17.47
N ILE A 21 1.11 -22.55 -18.66
CA ILE A 21 2.36 -21.82 -18.87
C ILE A 21 2.14 -20.55 -19.71
N ILE A 22 1.54 -20.66 -20.88
CA ILE A 22 1.45 -19.56 -21.84
C ILE A 22 0.54 -18.44 -21.32
N ILE A 23 -0.60 -18.78 -20.70
CA ILE A 23 -1.51 -17.77 -20.15
C ILE A 23 -0.86 -17.00 -18.99
N PRO A 24 -0.28 -17.64 -17.96
CA PRO A 24 0.48 -16.92 -16.93
C PRO A 24 1.63 -16.11 -17.51
N LEU A 25 2.38 -16.63 -18.47
CA LEU A 25 3.47 -15.92 -19.13
C LEU A 25 3.01 -14.61 -19.75
N ILE A 26 1.93 -14.64 -20.52
CA ILE A 26 1.39 -13.46 -21.22
C ILE A 26 0.75 -12.47 -20.24
N LEU A 27 -0.04 -12.97 -19.28
CA LEU A 27 -0.86 -12.10 -18.42
C LEU A 27 -0.10 -11.53 -17.22
N GLU A 28 0.96 -12.19 -16.77
CA GLU A 28 1.65 -11.81 -15.54
C GLU A 28 3.14 -11.55 -15.76
N VAL A 29 3.89 -12.50 -16.33
CA VAL A 29 5.34 -12.42 -16.42
C VAL A 29 5.80 -11.34 -17.42
N ILE A 30 5.22 -11.28 -18.62
CA ILE A 30 5.57 -10.25 -19.61
C ILE A 30 5.25 -8.84 -19.10
N PRO A 31 4.08 -8.56 -18.52
CA PRO A 31 3.81 -7.26 -17.89
C PRO A 31 4.77 -6.92 -16.75
N ALA A 32 5.16 -7.91 -15.91
CA ALA A 32 6.13 -7.70 -14.84
C ALA A 32 7.50 -7.29 -15.38
N PHE A 33 8.00 -7.95 -16.44
CA PHE A 33 9.23 -7.53 -17.12
C PHE A 33 9.11 -6.12 -17.75
N GLY A 34 7.98 -5.83 -18.39
CA GLY A 34 7.69 -4.48 -18.89
C GLY A 34 7.77 -3.43 -17.78
N GLY A 35 7.15 -3.70 -16.65
CA GLY A 35 7.21 -2.87 -15.44
C GLY A 35 8.64 -2.69 -14.93
N PHE A 36 9.39 -3.78 -14.83
CA PHE A 36 10.80 -3.73 -14.43
C PHE A 36 11.64 -2.78 -15.30
N PHE A 37 11.53 -2.87 -16.63
CA PHE A 37 12.27 -1.98 -17.53
C PHE A 37 11.85 -0.51 -17.39
N ILE A 38 10.58 -0.23 -17.14
CA ILE A 38 10.08 1.13 -16.89
C ILE A 38 10.71 1.68 -15.62
N LEU A 39 10.70 0.91 -14.53
CA LEU A 39 11.31 1.30 -13.25
C LEU A 39 12.83 1.44 -13.33
N LEU A 40 13.50 0.58 -14.10
CA LEU A 40 14.92 0.67 -14.36
C LEU A 40 15.27 1.98 -15.09
N LYS A 41 14.52 2.31 -16.14
CA LYS A 41 14.66 3.60 -16.86
C LYS A 41 14.45 4.79 -15.93
N LYS A 42 13.44 4.75 -15.06
CA LYS A 42 13.18 5.79 -14.07
C LYS A 42 14.38 5.99 -13.14
N ASN A 43 14.95 4.92 -12.60
CA ASN A 43 16.10 4.98 -11.70
C ASN A 43 17.31 5.67 -12.36
N PHE A 44 17.57 5.38 -13.63
CA PHE A 44 18.63 6.08 -14.38
C PHE A 44 18.33 7.56 -14.63
N SER A 45 17.06 7.92 -14.85
CA SER A 45 16.63 9.30 -15.10
C SER A 45 16.68 10.20 -13.85
N LEU A 46 16.57 9.62 -12.66
CA LEU A 46 16.60 10.36 -11.40
C LEU A 46 18.01 10.66 -10.89
N LYS A 47 19.02 9.93 -11.36
CA LYS A 47 20.43 10.18 -11.00
C LYS A 47 20.88 11.53 -11.54
N GLY A 48 21.17 12.47 -10.66
CA GLY A 48 21.77 13.78 -11.00
C GLY A 48 20.84 14.99 -10.85
N LYS A 49 19.59 14.85 -10.45
CA LYS A 49 18.77 16.00 -10.09
C LYS A 49 19.20 16.57 -8.74
N ALA A 50 19.52 17.88 -8.72
CA ALA A 50 19.83 18.57 -7.48
C ALA A 50 18.66 18.43 -6.48
N ILE A 51 18.99 18.10 -5.23
CA ILE A 51 18.01 18.05 -4.14
C ILE A 51 17.77 19.49 -3.70
N PRO A 52 16.55 20.02 -3.82
CA PRO A 52 16.24 21.35 -3.30
C PRO A 52 16.49 21.36 -1.78
N GLN A 53 17.26 22.32 -1.33
CA GLN A 53 17.51 22.54 0.09
C GLN A 53 16.43 23.48 0.63
N THR A 54 15.18 23.00 0.69
CA THR A 54 14.03 23.77 1.18
C THR A 54 13.42 23.03 2.35
N ASP A 55 13.52 23.63 3.53
CA ASP A 55 12.80 23.16 4.70
C ASP A 55 11.42 23.86 4.71
N SER A 56 10.37 23.08 4.58
CA SER A 56 8.98 23.56 4.62
C SER A 56 8.29 23.03 5.86
N GLU A 57 7.45 23.82 6.48
CA GLU A 57 6.67 23.38 7.65
C GLU A 57 5.78 22.18 7.32
N ILE A 58 5.84 21.18 8.19
CA ILE A 58 5.05 19.95 8.13
C ILE A 58 4.15 19.90 9.36
N THR A 59 2.85 19.65 9.17
CA THR A 59 2.01 19.11 10.24
C THR A 59 1.94 17.60 10.10
N LEU A 60 2.47 16.89 11.09
CA LEU A 60 2.43 15.44 11.17
C LEU A 60 1.22 15.02 12.02
N ILE A 61 0.31 14.23 11.45
CA ILE A 61 -0.90 13.77 12.12
C ILE A 61 -0.74 12.30 12.50
N ILE A 62 -0.94 12.01 13.78
CA ILE A 62 -0.88 10.65 14.33
C ILE A 62 -2.22 10.35 15.03
N PRO A 63 -3.15 9.64 14.37
CA PRO A 63 -4.33 9.11 15.06
C PRO A 63 -3.91 8.06 16.08
N VAL A 64 -4.38 8.20 17.33
CA VAL A 64 -4.00 7.31 18.44
C VAL A 64 -5.22 6.52 18.87
N TYR A 65 -5.11 5.19 18.86
CA TYR A 65 -6.13 4.28 19.38
C TYR A 65 -5.48 3.08 20.06
N ASN A 66 -5.48 3.06 21.39
CA ASN A 66 -4.88 1.99 22.20
C ASN A 66 -3.43 1.68 21.76
N SER A 67 -2.57 2.70 21.74
CA SER A 67 -1.22 2.63 21.18
C SER A 67 -0.13 2.77 22.25
N ALA A 68 -0.43 2.54 23.52
CA ALA A 68 0.52 2.75 24.63
C ALA A 68 1.86 2.00 24.43
N GLU A 69 1.87 0.85 23.78
CA GLU A 69 3.07 0.03 23.55
C GLU A 69 3.97 0.58 22.40
N THR A 70 3.38 1.30 21.44
CA THR A 70 4.08 1.68 20.19
C THR A 70 4.31 3.18 20.05
N LEU A 71 3.47 3.99 20.70
CA LEU A 71 3.41 5.43 20.52
C LEU A 71 4.75 6.13 20.78
N ARG A 72 5.45 5.77 21.87
CA ARG A 72 6.76 6.36 22.19
C ARG A 72 7.78 6.11 21.07
N ASP A 73 7.84 4.89 20.57
CA ASP A 73 8.76 4.54 19.49
C ASP A 73 8.43 5.24 18.18
N CYS A 74 7.13 5.42 17.91
CA CYS A 74 6.64 6.20 16.77
C CYS A 74 7.13 7.65 16.87
N ILE A 75 6.87 8.34 17.99
CA ILE A 75 7.30 9.74 18.24
C ILE A 75 8.82 9.84 18.20
N ALA A 76 9.55 8.93 18.83
CA ALA A 76 11.01 8.90 18.82
C ALA A 76 11.57 8.78 17.39
N SER A 77 10.90 8.02 16.51
CA SER A 77 11.31 7.89 15.11
C SER A 77 11.15 9.20 14.33
N VAL A 78 10.18 10.03 14.69
CA VAL A 78 10.00 11.38 14.13
C VAL A 78 11.07 12.31 14.63
N TYR A 79 11.32 12.32 15.95
CA TYR A 79 12.36 13.13 16.59
C TYR A 79 13.75 12.87 16.02
N ASN A 80 14.07 11.59 15.78
CA ASN A 80 15.35 11.14 15.20
C ASN A 80 15.41 11.23 13.66
N SER A 81 14.45 11.91 13.04
CA SER A 81 14.47 12.10 11.59
C SER A 81 15.54 13.12 11.16
N ASN A 82 16.03 12.99 9.93
CA ASN A 82 16.95 13.94 9.30
C ASN A 82 16.23 15.20 8.79
N TYR A 83 15.08 15.54 9.37
CA TYR A 83 14.33 16.76 9.09
C TYR A 83 14.39 17.71 10.28
N PRO A 84 14.51 19.05 10.09
CA PRO A 84 14.62 19.99 11.21
C PRO A 84 13.42 19.91 12.15
N VAL A 85 13.66 19.58 13.41
CA VAL A 85 12.62 19.33 14.42
C VAL A 85 11.67 20.52 14.58
N HIS A 86 12.19 21.76 14.54
CA HIS A 86 11.39 22.98 14.63
C HIS A 86 10.47 23.25 13.43
N MET A 87 10.62 22.49 12.33
CA MET A 87 9.75 22.53 11.15
C MET A 87 8.66 21.44 11.18
N ILE A 88 8.61 20.64 12.24
CA ILE A 88 7.62 19.59 12.43
C ILE A 88 6.69 19.99 13.57
N ASP A 89 5.39 20.00 13.31
CA ASP A 89 4.33 20.15 14.31
C ASP A 89 3.52 18.86 14.35
N ILE A 90 3.50 18.16 15.50
CA ILE A 90 2.82 16.88 15.66
C ILE A 90 1.45 17.08 16.29
N LEU A 91 0.41 16.64 15.61
CA LEU A 91 -0.94 16.53 16.13
C LEU A 91 -1.26 15.05 16.44
N LEU A 92 -1.20 14.69 17.72
CA LEU A 92 -1.67 13.40 18.19
C LEU A 92 -3.16 13.50 18.48
N VAL A 93 -3.96 12.67 17.82
CA VAL A 93 -5.41 12.76 17.96
C VAL A 93 -5.97 11.48 18.54
N ASN A 94 -6.39 11.55 19.78
CA ASN A 94 -7.05 10.46 20.49
C ASN A 94 -8.36 10.10 19.78
N ASN A 95 -8.47 8.84 19.39
CA ASN A 95 -9.60 8.23 18.70
C ASN A 95 -10.43 7.33 19.64
N GLY A 96 -10.56 7.73 20.91
CA GLY A 96 -11.28 6.98 21.92
C GLY A 96 -10.44 5.86 22.56
N SER A 97 -9.14 6.10 22.79
CA SER A 97 -8.28 5.16 23.55
C SER A 97 -8.75 4.99 24.98
N THR A 98 -8.58 3.78 25.49
CA THR A 98 -8.90 3.37 26.87
C THR A 98 -7.69 2.87 27.66
N ASP A 99 -6.52 2.88 27.01
CA ASP A 99 -5.22 2.51 27.58
C ASP A 99 -4.43 3.76 28.04
N ASN A 100 -3.18 3.58 28.44
CA ASN A 100 -2.29 4.64 28.94
C ASN A 100 -1.62 5.44 27.81
N SER A 101 -2.23 5.55 26.60
CA SER A 101 -1.63 6.30 25.47
C SER A 101 -1.42 7.77 25.78
N TYR A 102 -2.28 8.37 26.62
CA TYR A 102 -2.14 9.77 27.03
C TYR A 102 -0.92 10.00 27.92
N GLU A 103 -0.72 9.14 28.91
CA GLU A 103 0.43 9.19 29.80
C GLU A 103 1.74 9.00 29.04
N ILE A 104 1.75 8.13 28.02
CA ILE A 104 2.90 7.97 27.12
C ILE A 104 3.18 9.26 26.34
N TYR A 105 2.13 9.93 25.83
CA TYR A 105 2.28 11.23 25.20
C TYR A 105 2.89 12.27 26.14
N GLU A 106 2.41 12.38 27.39
CA GLU A 106 2.97 13.34 28.36
C GLU A 106 4.44 13.04 28.62
N GLY A 107 4.81 11.77 28.80
CA GLY A 107 6.21 11.36 28.92
C GLY A 107 7.06 11.74 27.73
N CYS A 108 6.56 11.58 26.51
CA CYS A 108 7.25 11.98 25.29
C CYS A 108 7.41 13.50 25.18
N ARG A 109 6.41 14.29 25.58
CA ARG A 109 6.52 15.75 25.60
C ARG A 109 7.62 16.24 26.53
N ASP A 110 7.81 15.57 27.67
CA ASP A 110 8.87 15.90 28.62
C ASP A 110 10.25 15.41 28.16
N GLU A 111 10.31 14.32 27.41
CA GLU A 111 11.53 13.73 26.86
C GLU A 111 12.02 14.52 25.61
N PHE A 112 11.12 14.85 24.69
CA PHE A 112 11.42 15.49 23.39
C PHE A 112 10.98 16.97 23.38
N LYS A 113 11.51 17.77 24.29
CA LYS A 113 11.08 19.16 24.54
C LYS A 113 11.15 20.09 23.33
N ASP A 114 12.07 19.82 22.42
CA ASP A 114 12.26 20.65 21.21
C ASP A 114 11.31 20.26 20.05
N LEU A 115 10.52 19.19 20.22
CA LEU A 115 9.56 18.73 19.22
C LEU A 115 8.16 19.27 19.57
N PRO A 116 7.63 20.22 18.78
CA PRO A 116 6.27 20.72 18.99
C PRO A 116 5.26 19.59 18.83
N MET A 117 4.45 19.34 19.86
CA MET A 117 3.39 18.33 19.79
C MET A 117 2.17 18.74 20.62
N ALA A 118 0.99 18.44 20.09
CA ALA A 118 -0.28 18.70 20.75
C ALA A 118 -1.16 17.45 20.75
N TRP A 119 -1.89 17.27 21.87
CA TRP A 119 -2.89 16.22 22.00
C TRP A 119 -4.30 16.77 21.80
N LEU A 120 -5.03 16.16 20.88
CA LEU A 120 -6.42 16.49 20.58
C LEU A 120 -7.32 15.28 20.91
N ASN A 121 -8.57 15.52 21.28
CA ASN A 121 -9.55 14.47 21.54
C ASN A 121 -10.64 14.50 20.48
N ALA A 122 -10.78 13.42 19.70
CA ALA A 122 -11.87 13.21 18.76
C ALA A 122 -12.85 12.15 19.29
N GLY A 123 -14.05 12.13 18.72
CA GLY A 123 -14.95 10.98 18.90
C GLY A 123 -14.38 9.75 18.16
N GLN A 124 -14.76 8.54 18.57
CA GLN A 124 -14.31 7.30 17.98
C GLN A 124 -14.52 7.27 16.45
N GLY A 125 -13.47 6.88 15.71
CA GLY A 125 -13.41 6.80 14.24
C GLY A 125 -12.20 7.53 13.67
N LYS A 126 -11.30 6.81 12.98
CA LYS A 126 -10.04 7.35 12.42
C LYS A 126 -10.29 8.57 11.52
N SER A 127 -11.33 8.53 10.68
CA SER A 127 -11.73 9.67 9.83
C SER A 127 -12.06 10.93 10.64
N LYS A 128 -12.70 10.80 11.81
CA LYS A 128 -13.00 11.95 12.68
C LYS A 128 -11.74 12.54 13.27
N ALA A 129 -10.81 11.68 13.71
CA ALA A 129 -9.52 12.11 14.23
C ALA A 129 -8.70 12.85 13.16
N LEU A 130 -8.63 12.30 11.94
CA LEU A 130 -7.93 12.93 10.82
C LEU A 130 -8.56 14.28 10.45
N ASN A 131 -9.89 14.37 10.39
CA ASN A 131 -10.59 15.63 10.09
C ASN A 131 -10.33 16.70 11.15
N LEU A 132 -10.38 16.34 12.44
CA LEU A 132 -10.07 17.26 13.53
C LEU A 132 -8.63 17.81 13.40
N ALA A 133 -7.66 16.93 13.13
CA ALA A 133 -6.28 17.34 12.93
C ALA A 133 -6.10 18.24 11.70
N LEU A 134 -6.80 17.97 10.59
CA LEU A 134 -6.73 18.81 9.39
C LEU A 134 -7.18 20.26 9.67
N TYR A 135 -8.22 20.45 10.45
CA TYR A 135 -8.69 21.79 10.85
C TYR A 135 -7.68 22.53 11.75
N ASN A 136 -6.91 21.80 12.54
CA ASN A 136 -5.90 22.37 13.44
C ASN A 136 -4.49 22.38 12.83
N SER A 137 -4.32 21.97 11.58
CA SER A 137 -3.01 21.91 10.92
C SER A 137 -2.53 23.29 10.48
N HIS A 138 -1.22 23.56 10.54
CA HIS A 138 -0.60 24.82 10.12
C HIS A 138 0.39 24.63 8.97
N GLY A 139 1.10 23.51 8.90
CA GLY A 139 2.15 23.23 7.92
C GLY A 139 1.73 23.34 6.45
N LYS A 140 2.66 23.63 5.58
CA LYS A 140 2.50 23.62 4.12
C LYS A 140 2.14 22.22 3.61
N TYR A 141 2.72 21.21 4.23
CA TYR A 141 2.47 19.80 3.96
C TYR A 141 1.85 19.12 5.16
N ILE A 142 0.87 18.29 4.91
CA ILE A 142 0.24 17.43 5.91
C ILE A 142 0.75 16.03 5.69
N VAL A 143 1.29 15.40 6.72
CA VAL A 143 1.75 14.01 6.69
C VAL A 143 0.96 13.21 7.69
N HIS A 144 0.40 12.08 7.27
CA HIS A 144 -0.27 11.13 8.17
C HIS A 144 0.63 9.93 8.37
N ILE A 145 0.76 9.48 9.62
CA ILE A 145 1.33 8.18 9.97
C ILE A 145 0.47 7.51 11.03
N ASP A 146 0.44 6.17 11.01
CA ASP A 146 -0.20 5.41 12.09
C ASP A 146 0.72 5.35 13.32
N SER A 147 0.14 5.22 14.51
CA SER A 147 0.84 5.23 15.80
C SER A 147 1.60 3.94 16.13
N ASP A 148 1.47 2.91 15.29
CA ASP A 148 2.04 1.57 15.50
C ASP A 148 3.27 1.27 14.64
N GLY A 149 3.82 2.28 13.95
CA GLY A 149 5.00 2.13 13.10
C GLY A 149 6.08 3.16 13.37
N LYS A 150 7.17 3.07 12.59
CA LYS A 150 8.37 3.92 12.72
C LYS A 150 8.78 4.50 11.38
N LEU A 151 9.05 5.80 11.34
CA LEU A 151 9.58 6.47 10.16
C LEU A 151 11.05 6.11 9.93
N HIS A 152 11.44 5.94 8.67
CA HIS A 152 12.84 6.00 8.28
C HIS A 152 13.38 7.42 8.49
N PRO A 153 14.62 7.62 8.94
CA PRO A 153 15.16 8.96 9.22
C PRO A 153 15.00 9.95 8.06
N ASP A 154 15.13 9.52 6.82
CA ASP A 154 15.02 10.40 5.64
C ASP A 154 13.59 10.55 5.11
N ALA A 155 12.59 9.89 5.70
CA ALA A 155 11.25 9.81 5.12
C ALA A 155 10.60 11.20 4.94
N LEU A 156 10.60 12.05 5.96
CA LEU A 156 10.01 13.39 5.91
C LEU A 156 10.74 14.29 4.90
N ARG A 157 12.06 14.25 4.88
CA ARG A 157 12.87 14.98 3.92
C ARG A 157 12.54 14.57 2.48
N ASN A 158 12.43 13.27 2.23
CA ASN A 158 12.11 12.73 0.90
C ASN A 158 10.71 13.15 0.44
N ILE A 159 9.72 13.18 1.35
CA ILE A 159 8.36 13.67 1.04
C ILE A 159 8.39 15.14 0.62
N VAL A 160 9.08 16.00 1.39
CA VAL A 160 9.16 17.45 1.07
C VAL A 160 9.88 17.66 -0.26
N VAL A 161 11.05 17.05 -0.43
CA VAL A 161 11.82 17.12 -1.68
C VAL A 161 10.97 16.69 -2.90
N ARG A 162 10.19 15.60 -2.77
CA ARG A 162 9.31 15.13 -3.85
C ARG A 162 8.23 16.16 -4.18
N PHE A 163 7.59 16.76 -3.20
CA PHE A 163 6.61 17.81 -3.44
C PHE A 163 7.23 19.04 -4.12
N GLU A 164 8.43 19.48 -3.70
CA GLU A 164 9.08 20.65 -4.29
C GLU A 164 9.56 20.38 -5.72
N GLN A 165 10.05 19.17 -6.01
CA GLN A 165 10.47 18.78 -7.36
C GLN A 165 9.30 18.56 -8.32
N GLN A 166 8.11 18.25 -7.82
CA GLN A 166 6.93 17.92 -8.63
C GLN A 166 5.71 18.78 -8.24
N PRO A 167 5.63 20.05 -8.68
CA PRO A 167 4.51 20.94 -8.32
C PRO A 167 3.12 20.42 -8.71
N GLY A 168 3.01 19.59 -9.73
CA GLY A 168 1.77 18.96 -10.19
C GLY A 168 1.30 17.80 -9.31
N VAL A 169 2.16 17.28 -8.42
CA VAL A 169 1.80 16.24 -7.44
C VAL A 169 1.24 16.90 -6.19
N HIS A 170 0.06 16.44 -5.77
CA HIS A 170 -0.68 16.99 -4.64
C HIS A 170 -0.82 16.02 -3.48
N CYS A 171 -0.72 14.72 -3.76
CA CYS A 171 -0.79 13.65 -2.79
C CYS A 171 0.37 12.69 -3.02
N LEU A 172 1.00 12.26 -1.94
CA LEU A 172 2.04 11.25 -1.94
C LEU A 172 1.66 10.09 -1.02
N THR A 173 1.99 8.88 -1.42
CA THR A 173 2.05 7.74 -0.51
C THR A 173 3.52 7.39 -0.26
N GLY A 174 3.87 7.06 0.98
CA GLY A 174 5.14 6.44 1.30
C GLY A 174 5.10 4.94 1.09
N VAL A 175 6.23 4.29 1.29
CA VAL A 175 6.41 2.84 1.22
C VAL A 175 6.24 2.26 2.62
N ILE A 176 5.31 1.32 2.77
CA ILE A 176 5.12 0.57 4.01
C ILE A 176 5.86 -0.75 3.90
N LEU A 177 6.67 -1.07 4.89
CA LEU A 177 7.33 -2.38 5.02
C LEU A 177 7.18 -2.89 6.45
N THR A 178 7.19 -4.20 6.61
CA THR A 178 7.25 -4.80 7.95
C THR A 178 8.68 -4.76 8.49
N ASP A 179 8.83 -4.62 9.80
CA ASP A 179 10.15 -4.57 10.46
C ASP A 179 10.85 -5.93 10.38
N MET A 180 11.93 -6.01 9.60
CA MET A 180 12.74 -7.22 9.42
C MET A 180 13.36 -7.71 10.73
N LYS A 181 13.72 -6.80 11.66
CA LYS A 181 14.28 -7.20 12.96
C LYS A 181 13.25 -7.96 13.79
N ALA A 182 12.00 -7.50 13.79
CA ALA A 182 10.90 -8.18 14.46
C ALA A 182 10.57 -9.54 13.81
N ILE A 183 10.68 -9.65 12.48
CA ILE A 183 10.52 -10.92 11.76
C ILE A 183 11.61 -11.91 12.16
N GLU A 184 12.88 -11.48 12.16
CA GLU A 184 14.00 -12.36 12.50
C GLU A 184 13.99 -12.80 13.97
N ALA A 185 13.46 -11.98 14.87
CA ALA A 185 13.27 -12.32 16.29
C ALA A 185 12.12 -13.32 16.53
N THR A 186 11.34 -13.67 15.52
CA THR A 186 10.20 -14.60 15.65
C THR A 186 10.69 -16.03 15.90
N LYS A 187 10.27 -16.61 17.03
CA LYS A 187 10.70 -17.97 17.44
C LYS A 187 10.02 -19.10 16.65
N SER A 188 8.73 -18.94 16.33
CA SER A 188 7.95 -19.95 15.58
C SER A 188 8.37 -19.95 14.11
N PHE A 189 8.80 -21.10 13.59
CA PHE A 189 9.17 -21.27 12.19
C PHE A 189 8.00 -20.93 11.23
N VAL A 190 6.79 -21.41 11.53
CA VAL A 190 5.60 -21.15 10.70
C VAL A 190 5.26 -19.67 10.69
N MET A 191 5.23 -19.01 11.87
CA MET A 191 4.96 -17.57 11.93
C MET A 191 6.07 -16.75 11.28
N LYS A 192 7.33 -17.16 11.40
CA LYS A 192 8.44 -16.51 10.71
C LYS A 192 8.30 -16.58 9.20
N LEU A 193 7.88 -17.74 8.68
CA LEU A 193 7.59 -17.91 7.25
C LEU A 193 6.44 -17.00 6.79
N ILE A 194 5.32 -16.99 7.53
CA ILE A 194 4.16 -16.14 7.21
C ILE A 194 4.56 -14.65 7.20
N ARG A 195 5.31 -14.20 8.20
CA ARG A 195 5.80 -12.81 8.30
C ARG A 195 6.78 -12.44 7.18
N ARG A 196 7.61 -13.39 6.73
CA ARG A 196 8.46 -13.19 5.54
C ARG A 196 7.61 -13.07 4.27
N CYS A 197 6.59 -13.92 4.11
CA CYS A 197 5.65 -13.78 3.00
C CYS A 197 4.93 -12.42 3.02
N GLU A 198 4.50 -11.95 4.19
CA GLU A 198 3.93 -10.61 4.37
C GLU A 198 4.92 -9.51 3.96
N PHE A 199 6.19 -9.62 4.34
CA PHE A 199 7.23 -8.66 3.93
C PHE A 199 7.38 -8.60 2.40
N PHE A 200 7.44 -9.75 1.73
CA PHE A 200 7.53 -9.79 0.26
C PHE A 200 6.26 -9.25 -0.40
N GLU A 201 5.08 -9.57 0.13
CA GLU A 201 3.81 -8.98 -0.33
C GLU A 201 3.85 -7.46 -0.23
N TYR A 202 4.36 -6.90 0.87
CA TYR A 202 4.50 -5.46 1.05
C TYR A 202 5.51 -4.84 0.09
N CYS A 203 6.64 -5.48 -0.16
CA CYS A 203 7.61 -5.06 -1.18
C CYS A 203 6.97 -5.05 -2.58
N GLN A 204 6.18 -6.06 -2.91
CA GLN A 204 5.51 -6.15 -4.20
C GLN A 204 4.40 -5.08 -4.33
N SER A 205 3.52 -4.96 -3.33
CA SER A 205 2.34 -4.10 -3.41
C SER A 205 2.67 -2.63 -3.15
N PHE A 206 3.37 -2.32 -2.05
CA PHE A 206 3.58 -0.94 -1.61
C PHE A 206 4.85 -0.29 -2.16
N LEU A 207 5.79 -1.05 -2.70
CA LEU A 207 6.98 -0.50 -3.34
C LEU A 207 6.93 -0.70 -4.86
N ALA A 208 7.03 -1.92 -5.36
CA ALA A 208 7.14 -2.18 -6.79
C ALA A 208 5.86 -1.83 -7.56
N GLY A 209 4.71 -2.33 -7.11
CA GLY A 209 3.41 -2.10 -7.75
C GLY A 209 3.03 -0.62 -7.77
N ARG A 210 3.06 0.05 -6.61
CA ARG A 210 2.75 1.49 -6.54
C ARG A 210 3.76 2.37 -7.29
N ASN A 211 5.03 1.95 -7.37
CA ASN A 211 6.01 2.68 -8.15
C ASN A 211 5.66 2.63 -9.65
N PHE A 212 5.28 1.46 -10.14
CA PHE A 212 4.77 1.30 -11.50
C PHE A 212 3.49 2.10 -11.74
N GLU A 213 2.49 2.00 -10.85
CA GLU A 213 1.25 2.76 -10.92
C GLU A 213 1.50 4.28 -10.93
N SER A 214 2.48 4.75 -10.16
CA SER A 214 2.87 6.15 -10.08
C SER A 214 3.33 6.72 -11.42
N GLU A 215 4.04 5.93 -12.24
CA GLU A 215 4.51 6.36 -13.58
C GLU A 215 3.35 6.64 -14.54
N PHE A 216 2.21 5.98 -14.32
CA PHE A 216 0.98 6.17 -15.11
C PHE A 216 -0.07 7.04 -14.43
N ASN A 217 0.28 7.68 -13.29
CA ASN A 217 -0.69 8.39 -12.44
C ASN A 217 -1.93 7.53 -12.13
N SER A 218 -1.72 6.24 -11.86
CA SER A 218 -2.77 5.22 -11.70
C SER A 218 -2.82 4.60 -10.30
N ILE A 219 -2.14 5.19 -9.30
CA ILE A 219 -2.21 4.71 -7.91
C ILE A 219 -3.67 4.58 -7.50
N TYR A 220 -4.08 3.36 -7.16
CA TYR A 220 -5.47 3.07 -6.82
C TYR A 220 -5.83 3.61 -5.44
N THR A 221 -4.98 3.38 -4.44
CA THR A 221 -5.18 3.86 -3.08
C THR A 221 -3.88 4.38 -2.46
N LEU A 222 -3.97 5.49 -1.74
CA LEU A 222 -2.91 5.96 -0.84
C LEU A 222 -2.80 4.99 0.35
N SER A 223 -1.66 5.00 1.04
CA SER A 223 -1.51 4.21 2.25
C SER A 223 -2.09 4.95 3.45
N GLY A 224 -3.04 4.35 4.14
CA GLY A 224 -3.58 4.91 5.38
C GLY A 224 -2.57 5.01 6.52
N ALA A 225 -1.50 4.19 6.45
CA ALA A 225 -0.42 4.20 7.44
C ALA A 225 0.70 5.21 7.15
N PHE A 226 0.85 5.67 5.89
CA PHE A 226 1.80 6.73 5.54
C PHE A 226 1.41 7.42 4.23
N SER A 227 0.80 8.58 4.35
CA SER A 227 0.41 9.43 3.23
C SER A 227 0.70 10.90 3.52
N ALA A 228 0.90 11.68 2.47
CA ALA A 228 1.17 13.10 2.57
C ALA A 228 0.39 13.90 1.53
N PHE A 229 0.05 15.13 1.88
CA PHE A 229 -0.79 16.01 1.07
C PHE A 229 -0.23 17.44 1.07
N ARG A 230 -0.41 18.14 -0.07
CA ARG A 230 -0.39 19.61 0.01
C ARG A 230 -1.62 20.07 0.79
N LYS A 231 -1.43 20.86 1.85
CA LYS A 231 -2.53 21.38 2.66
C LYS A 231 -3.62 22.05 1.80
N SER A 232 -3.20 22.84 0.81
CA SER A 232 -4.11 23.52 -0.11
C SER A 232 -4.98 22.58 -0.96
N ALA A 233 -4.56 21.34 -1.14
CA ALA A 233 -5.31 20.34 -1.89
C ALA A 233 -6.27 19.57 -0.98
N ILE A 234 -5.79 19.06 0.17
CA ILE A 234 -6.64 18.25 1.07
C ILE A 234 -7.77 19.07 1.68
N LEU A 235 -7.55 20.34 2.03
CA LEU A 235 -8.61 21.20 2.58
C LEU A 235 -9.67 21.59 1.55
N LYS A 236 -9.42 21.43 0.24
CA LYS A 236 -10.42 21.63 -0.81
C LYS A 236 -11.21 20.37 -1.11
N SER A 237 -10.87 19.23 -0.49
CA SER A 237 -11.65 17.99 -0.61
C SER A 237 -12.88 18.03 0.27
N GLN A 238 -13.71 16.98 0.17
CA GLN A 238 -14.81 16.75 1.12
C GLN A 238 -14.32 16.17 2.44
N LEU A 239 -13.00 16.21 2.68
CA LEU A 239 -12.30 15.60 3.82
C LEU A 239 -12.52 14.06 3.87
N TYR A 240 -12.20 13.47 5.03
CA TYR A 240 -12.37 12.02 5.21
C TYR A 240 -13.82 11.69 5.53
N ASN A 241 -14.42 10.79 4.76
CA ASN A 241 -15.77 10.30 5.01
C ASN A 241 -15.79 9.41 6.26
N THR A 242 -16.68 9.71 7.18
CA THR A 242 -16.84 8.97 8.45
C THR A 242 -17.72 7.72 8.31
N ALA A 243 -18.33 7.50 7.16
CA ALA A 243 -19.22 6.38 6.90
C ALA A 243 -18.54 5.18 6.23
N THR A 244 -17.25 5.31 5.85
CA THR A 244 -16.47 4.21 5.27
C THR A 244 -15.37 3.73 6.21
N VAL A 245 -14.98 2.46 6.06
CA VAL A 245 -13.85 1.84 6.79
C VAL A 245 -12.51 1.99 6.05
N SER A 246 -12.52 2.60 4.86
CA SER A 246 -11.35 2.79 3.98
C SER A 246 -11.24 4.27 3.59
N GLU A 247 -10.90 5.07 4.57
CA GLU A 247 -10.79 6.54 4.44
C GLU A 247 -9.69 6.95 3.47
N ASP A 248 -8.61 6.17 3.39
CA ASP A 248 -7.47 6.37 2.50
C ASP A 248 -7.84 6.15 1.02
N THR A 249 -8.56 5.07 0.72
CA THR A 249 -9.09 4.82 -0.62
C THR A 249 -10.10 5.89 -1.00
N GLN A 250 -10.99 6.25 -0.09
CA GLN A 250 -12.02 7.26 -0.32
C GLN A 250 -11.40 8.64 -0.65
N VAL A 251 -10.42 9.11 0.12
CA VAL A 251 -9.75 10.37 -0.17
C VAL A 251 -8.95 10.31 -1.47
N THR A 252 -8.37 9.15 -1.79
CA THR A 252 -7.67 8.93 -3.07
C THR A 252 -8.62 9.15 -4.26
N PHE A 253 -9.81 8.55 -4.21
CA PHE A 253 -10.83 8.72 -5.24
C PHE A 253 -11.31 10.17 -5.33
N GLN A 254 -11.51 10.86 -4.21
CA GLN A 254 -11.87 12.29 -4.22
C GLN A 254 -10.80 13.12 -4.92
N MET A 255 -9.53 12.96 -4.54
CA MET A 255 -8.43 13.71 -5.11
C MET A 255 -8.31 13.48 -6.61
N ARG A 256 -8.48 12.26 -7.07
CA ARG A 256 -8.38 11.90 -8.47
C ARG A 256 -9.59 12.32 -9.29
N ARG A 257 -10.80 11.94 -8.86
CA ARG A 257 -12.02 12.12 -9.65
C ARG A 257 -12.62 13.51 -9.54
N LEU A 258 -12.75 14.03 -8.31
CA LEU A 258 -13.40 15.30 -8.07
C LEU A 258 -12.47 16.49 -8.29
N GLN A 259 -11.21 16.35 -7.88
CA GLN A 259 -10.25 17.46 -7.95
C GLN A 259 -9.23 17.32 -9.09
N LYS A 260 -9.16 16.17 -9.77
CA LYS A 260 -8.17 15.85 -10.83
C LYS A 260 -6.72 16.12 -10.42
N LYS A 261 -6.38 15.80 -9.16
CA LYS A 261 -5.05 16.03 -8.59
C LYS A 261 -4.10 14.88 -8.90
N GLY A 262 -2.82 15.19 -9.10
CA GLY A 262 -1.75 14.21 -9.26
C GLY A 262 -1.45 13.50 -7.95
N ILE A 263 -1.37 12.15 -8.02
CA ILE A 263 -1.03 11.25 -6.93
C ILE A 263 0.22 10.47 -7.33
N SER A 264 1.23 10.39 -6.45
CA SER A 264 2.49 9.71 -6.74
C SER A 264 2.99 8.93 -5.54
N LEU A 265 3.90 7.99 -5.78
CA LEU A 265 4.67 7.31 -4.74
C LEU A 265 5.96 8.11 -4.45
N CYS A 266 6.32 8.21 -3.18
CA CYS A 266 7.65 8.59 -2.75
C CYS A 266 8.43 7.32 -2.40
N GLU A 267 9.11 6.72 -3.37
CA GLU A 267 9.72 5.39 -3.30
C GLU A 267 10.88 5.27 -2.30
N ASN A 268 11.39 6.38 -1.84
CA ASN A 268 12.47 6.46 -0.83
C ASN A 268 12.00 6.99 0.54
N ALA A 269 10.70 7.13 0.74
CA ALA A 269 10.11 7.45 2.03
C ALA A 269 9.50 6.19 2.66
N PHE A 270 10.20 5.60 3.63
CA PHE A 270 9.80 4.34 4.24
C PHE A 270 9.16 4.54 5.61
N PHE A 271 8.18 3.70 5.89
CA PHE A 271 7.52 3.56 7.19
C PHE A 271 7.47 2.06 7.55
N TYR A 272 8.00 1.72 8.72
CA TYR A 272 8.12 0.33 9.17
C TYR A 272 7.03 0.03 10.18
N VAL A 273 6.24 -1.01 9.90
CA VAL A 273 5.19 -1.49 10.79
C VAL A 273 5.57 -2.83 11.41
N ASN A 274 4.98 -3.14 12.56
CA ASN A 274 5.16 -4.45 13.16
C ASN A 274 4.56 -5.54 12.27
N PRO A 275 5.24 -6.70 12.10
CA PRO A 275 4.69 -7.81 11.35
C PRO A 275 3.46 -8.38 12.06
N VAL A 276 2.55 -8.99 11.30
CA VAL A 276 1.30 -9.53 11.81
C VAL A 276 1.51 -10.49 13.00
N GLU A 277 0.66 -10.37 14.01
CA GLU A 277 0.79 -11.17 15.23
C GLU A 277 0.30 -12.62 15.06
N SER A 278 -0.74 -12.83 14.25
CA SER A 278 -1.35 -14.16 14.02
C SER A 278 -2.05 -14.23 12.66
N CYS A 279 -2.29 -15.46 12.18
CA CYS A 279 -3.04 -15.70 10.94
C CYS A 279 -4.46 -15.11 10.99
N ASN A 280 -5.12 -15.15 12.15
CA ASN A 280 -6.46 -14.58 12.31
C ASN A 280 -6.44 -13.05 12.16
N LYS A 281 -5.43 -12.36 12.72
CA LYS A 281 -5.26 -10.91 12.55
C LYS A 281 -4.94 -10.57 11.09
N LEU A 282 -4.10 -11.37 10.42
CA LEU A 282 -3.83 -11.21 8.99
C LEU A 282 -5.11 -11.33 8.17
N TYR A 283 -5.88 -12.39 8.38
CA TYR A 283 -7.15 -12.62 7.67
C TYR A 283 -8.13 -11.44 7.86
N THR A 284 -8.34 -11.00 9.11
CA THR A 284 -9.24 -9.87 9.42
C THR A 284 -8.77 -8.57 8.78
N GLN A 285 -7.46 -8.32 8.77
CA GLN A 285 -6.86 -7.14 8.13
C GLN A 285 -7.12 -7.13 6.60
N ARG A 286 -6.85 -8.26 5.91
CA ARG A 286 -7.06 -8.37 4.46
C ARG A 286 -8.54 -8.29 4.10
N GLN A 287 -9.41 -8.90 4.91
CA GLN A 287 -10.86 -8.82 4.72
C GLN A 287 -11.37 -7.36 4.85
N ARG A 288 -10.84 -6.61 5.82
CA ARG A 288 -11.17 -5.18 5.99
C ARG A 288 -10.73 -4.36 4.77
N TRP A 289 -9.51 -4.58 4.27
CA TRP A 289 -9.00 -3.88 3.10
C TRP A 289 -9.86 -4.16 1.87
N GLN A 290 -10.09 -5.42 1.56
CA GLN A 290 -10.91 -5.82 0.41
C GLN A 290 -12.34 -5.27 0.48
N ARG A 291 -12.97 -5.35 1.66
CA ARG A 291 -14.30 -4.78 1.87
C ARG A 291 -14.32 -3.27 1.63
N GLY A 292 -13.34 -2.55 2.18
CA GLY A 292 -13.24 -1.11 2.03
C GLY A 292 -13.05 -0.66 0.58
N GLU A 293 -12.22 -1.37 -0.18
CA GLU A 293 -12.01 -1.09 -1.61
C GLU A 293 -13.29 -1.31 -2.43
N ILE A 294 -14.03 -2.37 -2.19
CA ILE A 294 -15.31 -2.64 -2.85
C ILE A 294 -16.34 -1.56 -2.51
N GLU A 295 -16.44 -1.19 -1.22
CA GLU A 295 -17.36 -0.17 -0.72
C GLU A 295 -17.09 1.19 -1.39
N VAL A 296 -15.84 1.64 -1.38
CA VAL A 296 -15.46 2.93 -1.98
C VAL A 296 -15.62 2.89 -3.50
N SER A 297 -15.25 1.79 -4.13
CA SER A 297 -15.44 1.62 -5.58
C SER A 297 -16.90 1.71 -5.97
N HIS A 298 -17.80 1.13 -5.18
CA HIS A 298 -19.24 1.27 -5.39
C HIS A 298 -19.69 2.73 -5.27
N MET A 299 -19.21 3.48 -4.27
CA MET A 299 -19.55 4.89 -4.10
C MET A 299 -19.16 5.77 -5.30
N PHE A 300 -18.02 5.51 -5.92
CA PHE A 300 -17.45 6.40 -6.93
C PHE A 300 -17.56 5.89 -8.37
N LEU A 301 -17.71 4.57 -8.58
CA LEU A 301 -17.69 3.93 -9.90
C LEU A 301 -19.02 3.27 -10.27
N GLN A 302 -20.09 3.57 -9.54
CA GLN A 302 -21.39 2.89 -9.71
C GLN A 302 -21.91 2.96 -11.15
N GLU A 303 -21.79 4.10 -11.81
CA GLU A 303 -22.21 4.28 -13.20
C GLU A 303 -21.32 3.52 -14.18
N GLU A 304 -20.00 3.56 -13.97
CA GLU A 304 -19.03 2.91 -14.84
C GLU A 304 -19.03 1.38 -14.68
N LEU A 305 -19.32 0.88 -13.48
CA LEU A 305 -19.47 -0.57 -13.25
C LEU A 305 -20.72 -1.15 -13.94
N ALA A 306 -21.76 -0.35 -14.08
CA ALA A 306 -23.01 -0.75 -14.75
C ALA A 306 -22.88 -0.84 -16.29
N VAL A 307 -21.82 -0.30 -16.87
CA VAL A 307 -21.62 -0.22 -18.32
C VAL A 307 -20.33 -0.89 -18.73
N ALA A 308 -20.40 -1.88 -19.64
CA ALA A 308 -19.22 -2.58 -20.19
C ALA A 308 -18.15 -1.61 -20.77
N LYS A 309 -18.54 -0.42 -21.21
CA LYS A 309 -17.65 0.65 -21.68
C LYS A 309 -16.73 1.15 -20.57
N GLY A 310 -17.13 1.12 -19.30
CA GLY A 310 -16.31 1.51 -18.16
C GLY A 310 -15.06 0.66 -18.01
N PHE A 311 -15.14 -0.65 -18.27
CA PHE A 311 -13.96 -1.54 -18.27
C PHE A 311 -12.88 -1.10 -19.25
N MET A 312 -13.26 -0.65 -20.43
CA MET A 312 -12.30 -0.23 -21.47
C MET A 312 -11.73 1.17 -21.21
N SER A 313 -12.52 2.07 -20.64
CA SER A 313 -12.16 3.49 -20.51
C SER A 313 -11.58 3.88 -19.15
N ASN A 314 -11.88 3.14 -18.06
CA ASN A 314 -11.51 3.51 -16.70
C ASN A 314 -10.56 2.47 -16.09
N PHE A 315 -9.29 2.87 -15.83
CA PHE A 315 -8.29 1.97 -15.24
C PHE A 315 -8.68 1.50 -13.82
N MET A 316 -9.38 2.31 -13.03
CA MET A 316 -9.82 1.93 -11.69
C MET A 316 -10.83 0.78 -11.73
N VAL A 317 -11.73 0.78 -12.73
CA VAL A 317 -12.66 -0.34 -12.97
C VAL A 317 -11.88 -1.60 -13.36
N ARG A 318 -10.86 -1.48 -14.22
CA ARG A 318 -10.01 -2.61 -14.59
C ARG A 318 -9.27 -3.19 -13.39
N THR A 319 -8.63 -2.35 -12.58
CA THR A 319 -7.91 -2.77 -11.36
C THR A 319 -8.85 -3.50 -10.41
N LEU A 320 -10.02 -2.93 -10.14
CA LEU A 320 -11.03 -3.56 -9.28
C LEU A 320 -11.43 -4.96 -9.80
N ILE A 321 -11.70 -5.09 -11.10
CA ILE A 321 -12.08 -6.38 -11.70
C ILE A 321 -10.94 -7.38 -11.63
N PHE A 322 -9.69 -6.95 -11.95
CA PHE A 322 -8.54 -7.84 -11.90
C PHE A 322 -8.26 -8.31 -10.46
N ASP A 323 -8.27 -7.43 -9.50
CA ASP A 323 -7.91 -7.75 -8.12
C ASP A 323 -8.99 -8.57 -7.41
N HIS A 324 -10.27 -8.25 -7.65
CA HIS A 324 -11.37 -8.91 -6.94
C HIS A 324 -12.05 -10.04 -7.71
N THR A 325 -11.92 -10.11 -9.04
CA THR A 325 -12.56 -11.15 -9.84
C THR A 325 -11.57 -12.23 -10.27
N PHE A 326 -10.39 -11.86 -10.78
CA PHE A 326 -9.42 -12.81 -11.30
C PHE A 326 -8.47 -13.41 -10.26
N ALA A 327 -8.36 -12.83 -9.06
CA ALA A 327 -7.55 -13.40 -7.98
C ALA A 327 -8.04 -14.79 -7.56
N PHE A 328 -9.35 -14.97 -7.35
CA PHE A 328 -9.95 -16.26 -6.98
C PHE A 328 -9.83 -17.33 -8.07
N PRO A 329 -10.21 -17.08 -9.35
CA PRO A 329 -9.96 -18.03 -10.43
C PRO A 329 -8.51 -18.45 -10.56
N ARG A 330 -7.53 -17.54 -10.37
CA ARG A 330 -6.11 -17.89 -10.37
C ARG A 330 -5.76 -18.87 -9.26
N MET A 331 -6.23 -18.66 -8.05
CA MET A 331 -6.02 -19.61 -6.94
C MET A 331 -6.62 -20.98 -7.26
N ILE A 332 -7.88 -21.04 -7.72
CA ILE A 332 -8.54 -22.29 -8.11
C ILE A 332 -7.74 -22.98 -9.22
N TRP A 333 -7.24 -22.23 -10.17
CA TRP A 333 -6.44 -22.73 -11.27
C TRP A 333 -5.13 -23.38 -10.80
N TYR A 334 -4.37 -22.77 -9.90
CA TYR A 334 -3.18 -23.37 -9.32
C TYR A 334 -3.49 -24.66 -8.56
N PHE A 335 -4.57 -24.71 -7.78
CA PHE A 335 -5.00 -25.93 -7.12
C PHE A 335 -5.44 -26.99 -8.14
N ALA A 336 -6.13 -26.62 -9.22
CA ALA A 336 -6.55 -27.53 -10.27
C ALA A 336 -5.36 -28.21 -10.97
N LEU A 337 -4.18 -27.58 -11.03
CA LEU A 337 -2.97 -28.20 -11.56
C LEU A 337 -2.63 -29.50 -10.82
N ILE A 338 -2.82 -29.55 -9.50
CA ILE A 338 -2.59 -30.75 -8.69
C ILE A 338 -3.59 -31.83 -9.03
N PHE A 339 -4.85 -31.49 -9.34
CA PHE A 339 -5.89 -32.45 -9.70
C PHE A 339 -5.67 -33.12 -11.07
N LEU A 340 -4.80 -32.58 -11.92
CA LEU A 340 -4.48 -33.21 -13.21
C LEU A 340 -3.86 -34.60 -13.05
N VAL A 341 -3.20 -34.87 -11.91
CA VAL A 341 -2.69 -36.23 -11.60
C VAL A 341 -3.83 -37.25 -11.56
N PHE A 342 -4.98 -36.87 -10.99
CA PHE A 342 -6.17 -37.74 -10.93
C PHE A 342 -6.87 -37.90 -12.29
N LEU A 343 -6.56 -37.04 -13.26
CA LEU A 343 -7.02 -37.14 -14.65
C LEU A 343 -6.02 -37.88 -15.55
N ASN A 344 -5.16 -38.71 -14.97
CA ASN A 344 -4.15 -39.53 -15.66
C ASN A 344 -3.09 -38.71 -16.44
N TYR A 345 -2.81 -37.48 -16.05
CA TYR A 345 -1.61 -36.78 -16.54
C TYR A 345 -0.35 -37.34 -15.85
N PRO A 346 0.76 -37.50 -16.56
CA PRO A 346 2.01 -37.96 -15.94
C PRO A 346 2.45 -37.03 -14.82
N ILE A 347 2.75 -37.58 -13.66
CA ILE A 347 3.19 -36.80 -12.48
C ILE A 347 4.44 -35.95 -12.77
N SER A 348 5.33 -36.46 -13.64
CA SER A 348 6.52 -35.73 -14.09
C SER A 348 6.16 -34.48 -14.85
N LEU A 349 5.11 -34.48 -15.67
CA LEU A 349 4.63 -33.29 -16.39
C LEU A 349 4.07 -32.24 -15.44
N VAL A 350 3.28 -32.67 -14.46
CA VAL A 350 2.72 -31.75 -13.43
C VAL A 350 3.81 -31.15 -12.59
N LEU A 351 4.79 -31.94 -12.13
CA LEU A 351 5.93 -31.42 -11.35
C LEU A 351 6.81 -30.48 -12.17
N SER A 352 7.06 -30.78 -13.45
CA SER A 352 7.80 -29.89 -14.34
C SER A 352 7.08 -28.55 -14.53
N SER A 353 5.74 -28.58 -14.69
CA SER A 353 4.92 -27.37 -14.83
C SER A 353 4.98 -26.52 -13.56
N ILE A 354 4.86 -27.13 -12.37
CA ILE A 354 5.03 -26.44 -11.09
C ILE A 354 6.42 -25.81 -10.99
N GLY A 355 7.48 -26.55 -11.37
CA GLY A 355 8.84 -26.05 -11.37
C GLY A 355 9.04 -24.85 -12.31
N ILE A 356 8.50 -24.91 -13.52
CA ILE A 356 8.56 -23.80 -14.50
C ILE A 356 7.79 -22.58 -13.99
N ILE A 357 6.57 -22.77 -13.46
CA ILE A 357 5.78 -21.68 -12.87
C ILE A 357 6.56 -21.05 -11.71
N TYR A 358 7.12 -21.85 -10.81
CA TYR A 358 7.93 -21.34 -9.72
C TYR A 358 9.12 -20.50 -10.21
N LEU A 359 9.84 -20.96 -11.24
CA LEU A 359 10.96 -20.23 -11.85
C LEU A 359 10.51 -18.93 -12.55
N LEU A 360 9.32 -18.90 -13.12
CA LEU A 360 8.79 -17.69 -13.78
C LEU A 360 8.39 -16.60 -12.77
N TYR A 361 8.01 -16.99 -11.56
CA TYR A 361 7.58 -16.06 -10.50
C TYR A 361 8.67 -15.75 -9.46
N SER A 362 9.82 -16.39 -9.50
CA SER A 362 10.95 -16.10 -8.62
C SER A 362 11.98 -15.15 -9.24
#